data_9901f6fc4c11cd2a4d1ed4f0930b7b54
#
_entry.id   9901f6fc4c11cd2a4d1ed4f0930b7b54
#
_cell.length_a   1.000
_cell.length_b   1.000
_cell.length_c   1.000
_cell.angle_alpha   90.00
_cell.angle_beta   90.00
_cell.angle_gamma   90.00
#
_symmetry.space_group_name_H-M   'P 1'
#
loop_
_entity.id
_entity.type
_entity.pdbx_description
1 polymer ?
#
loop_
_entity_poly.entity_id
_entity_poly.type
_entity_poly.pdbx_seq_one_letter_code
_entity_poly.pdbx_strand_id
1 'polypeptide(L)'
;MDYVIKNGTVCLEGEHFRADVTVREGKIQALGKAVHDGHETVIDADGLYVCPGGIDAHTHMDLQQSPQYCACDDFYSGGVAAACGGTTTILDHMAFGPAGCSLRYPFERYRKLAVPCPVDYSFHGVIQHVDDQVLQELGQLIDEGFPSFKAYTTYGYPVGEKELMQLLPVIKKHGGLLTVHAESDGITKALRDALGPQDLQPIGQAKTRPNVAEAAAVNRVLAAARACGDAPAYIVHTSAHESVDQLRLARRQGQ
;
A
#
# COMPACT_ATOMS: atom_id res chain seq x y z
N MET A 1 -19.08 -9.30 21.74
CA MET A 1 -18.47 -10.49 22.35
C MET A 1 -17.27 -9.99 23.13
N ASP A 2 -17.15 -10.40 24.40
CA ASP A 2 -16.14 -9.88 25.30
C ASP A 2 -15.09 -10.95 25.59
N TYR A 3 -13.84 -10.55 25.65
CA TYR A 3 -12.69 -11.45 25.81
C TYR A 3 -11.77 -10.94 26.91
N VAL A 4 -11.11 -11.87 27.59
CA VAL A 4 -9.92 -11.60 28.39
C VAL A 4 -8.82 -12.52 27.92
N ILE A 5 -7.75 -11.94 27.35
CA ILE A 5 -6.54 -12.66 26.97
C ILE A 5 -5.60 -12.58 28.16
N LYS A 6 -5.25 -13.74 28.78
CA LYS A 6 -4.49 -13.81 30.02
C LYS A 6 -3.07 -14.33 29.81
N ASN A 7 -2.19 -13.96 30.69
CA ASN A 7 -0.84 -14.51 30.81
C ASN A 7 0.07 -14.28 29.58
N GLY A 8 -0.34 -13.45 28.61
CA GLY A 8 0.44 -13.21 27.39
C GLY A 8 1.60 -12.23 27.56
N THR A 9 2.53 -12.26 26.63
CA THR A 9 3.50 -11.18 26.44
C THR A 9 2.94 -10.20 25.41
N VAL A 10 2.44 -9.07 25.87
CA VAL A 10 1.89 -8.01 25.02
C VAL A 10 3.03 -7.30 24.30
N CYS A 11 2.92 -7.18 22.97
CA CYS A 11 3.88 -6.47 22.13
C CYS A 11 3.26 -5.18 21.61
N LEU A 12 3.90 -4.06 21.90
CA LEU A 12 3.58 -2.73 21.38
C LEU A 12 4.81 -2.17 20.66
N GLU A 13 4.65 -0.98 20.05
CA GLU A 13 5.78 -0.32 19.40
C GLU A 13 6.91 -0.03 20.39
N GLY A 14 8.06 -0.68 20.16
CA GLY A 14 9.27 -0.47 20.96
C GLY A 14 9.34 -1.19 22.29
N GLU A 15 8.29 -1.89 22.76
CA GLU A 15 8.28 -2.58 24.04
C GLU A 15 7.47 -3.88 24.05
N HIS A 16 7.78 -4.76 24.99
CA HIS A 16 6.99 -5.95 25.28
C HIS A 16 6.97 -6.20 26.80
N PHE A 17 5.83 -6.64 27.32
CA PHE A 17 5.65 -6.88 28.75
C PHE A 17 4.53 -7.89 29.02
N ARG A 18 4.59 -8.56 30.19
CA ARG A 18 3.54 -9.49 30.63
C ARG A 18 2.32 -8.73 31.08
N ALA A 19 1.17 -8.97 30.46
CA ALA A 19 -0.11 -8.39 30.86
C ALA A 19 -1.28 -9.22 30.33
N ASP A 20 -2.44 -9.01 30.95
CA ASP A 20 -3.71 -9.45 30.41
C ASP A 20 -4.29 -8.33 29.53
N VAL A 21 -5.05 -8.69 28.52
CA VAL A 21 -5.79 -7.77 27.64
C VAL A 21 -7.28 -7.99 27.80
N THR A 22 -7.98 -6.97 28.26
CA THR A 22 -9.46 -7.01 28.36
C THR A 22 -10.07 -6.33 27.14
N VAL A 23 -10.93 -7.05 26.42
CA VAL A 23 -11.66 -6.55 25.25
C VAL A 23 -13.16 -6.59 25.56
N ARG A 24 -13.84 -5.46 25.39
CA ARG A 24 -15.28 -5.34 25.52
C ARG A 24 -15.86 -4.56 24.34
N GLU A 25 -16.98 -5.05 23.82
CA GLU A 25 -17.65 -4.42 22.67
C GLU A 25 -16.70 -4.16 21.48
N GLY A 26 -15.76 -5.09 21.24
CA GLY A 26 -14.79 -4.99 20.15
C GLY A 26 -13.66 -3.98 20.38
N LYS A 27 -13.51 -3.45 21.60
CA LYS A 27 -12.46 -2.47 21.94
C LYS A 27 -11.59 -2.94 23.10
N ILE A 28 -10.29 -2.66 23.03
CA ILE A 28 -9.39 -2.87 24.16
C ILE A 28 -9.75 -1.87 25.26
N GLN A 29 -10.19 -2.40 26.42
CA GLN A 29 -10.57 -1.59 27.58
C GLN A 29 -9.44 -1.41 28.57
N ALA A 30 -8.59 -2.44 28.73
CA ALA A 30 -7.50 -2.39 29.70
C ALA A 30 -6.35 -3.31 29.28
N LEU A 31 -5.15 -2.90 29.69
CA LEU A 31 -3.92 -3.69 29.71
C LEU A 31 -3.42 -3.76 31.13
N GLY A 32 -3.15 -4.96 31.65
CA GLY A 32 -2.66 -5.16 33.02
C GLY A 32 -3.25 -6.42 33.62
N LYS A 33 -3.34 -6.50 34.95
CA LYS A 33 -3.96 -7.64 35.61
C LYS A 33 -5.48 -7.56 35.40
N ALA A 34 -6.04 -8.49 34.63
CA ALA A 34 -7.47 -8.50 34.34
C ALA A 34 -8.28 -8.83 35.58
N VAL A 35 -9.33 -8.04 35.80
CA VAL A 35 -10.45 -8.39 36.65
C VAL A 35 -11.57 -8.80 35.70
N HIS A 36 -11.93 -10.08 35.67
CA HIS A 36 -13.04 -10.59 34.89
C HIS A 36 -14.25 -10.90 35.79
N ASP A 37 -15.43 -10.64 35.26
CA ASP A 37 -16.68 -10.87 36.00
C ASP A 37 -17.34 -12.24 35.72
N GLY A 38 -16.68 -13.07 34.89
CA GLY A 38 -17.11 -14.42 34.55
C GLY A 38 -18.01 -14.51 33.32
N HIS A 39 -18.28 -13.39 32.66
CA HIS A 39 -19.08 -13.35 31.44
C HIS A 39 -18.27 -13.34 30.15
N GLU A 40 -16.98 -13.01 30.25
CA GLU A 40 -16.07 -12.95 29.12
C GLU A 40 -15.53 -14.33 28.70
N THR A 41 -15.22 -14.49 27.43
CA THR A 41 -14.42 -15.62 26.95
C THR A 41 -12.96 -15.43 27.34
N VAL A 42 -12.42 -16.37 28.09
CA VAL A 42 -11.02 -16.34 28.53
C VAL A 42 -10.15 -17.09 27.52
N ILE A 43 -9.11 -16.42 27.04
CA ILE A 43 -8.05 -16.99 26.18
C ILE A 43 -6.77 -17.02 27.00
N ASP A 44 -6.23 -18.21 27.27
CA ASP A 44 -4.93 -18.32 27.94
C ASP A 44 -3.80 -18.22 26.89
N ALA A 45 -3.00 -17.20 27.01
CA ALA A 45 -1.87 -16.90 26.14
C ALA A 45 -0.51 -17.12 26.87
N ASP A 46 -0.45 -18.01 27.88
CA ASP A 46 0.81 -18.29 28.56
C ASP A 46 1.86 -18.82 27.57
N GLY A 47 3.05 -18.21 27.60
CA GLY A 47 4.14 -18.49 26.67
C GLY A 47 3.96 -17.90 25.26
N LEU A 48 2.85 -17.20 24.97
CA LEU A 48 2.57 -16.61 23.66
C LEU A 48 2.76 -15.09 23.66
N TYR A 49 3.02 -14.56 22.46
CA TYR A 49 2.96 -13.13 22.19
C TYR A 49 1.55 -12.70 21.83
N VAL A 50 1.11 -11.58 22.38
CA VAL A 50 -0.16 -10.92 22.07
C VAL A 50 0.15 -9.62 21.33
N CYS A 51 -0.09 -9.61 20.05
CA CYS A 51 0.21 -8.48 19.18
C CYS A 51 -1.09 -7.85 18.63
N PRO A 52 -1.08 -6.56 18.25
CA PRO A 52 -2.12 -6.00 17.40
C PRO A 52 -2.24 -6.80 16.10
N GLY A 53 -3.43 -6.83 15.52
CA GLY A 53 -3.61 -7.42 14.19
C GLY A 53 -2.73 -6.73 13.15
N GLY A 54 -2.19 -7.50 12.21
CA GLY A 54 -1.37 -6.97 11.13
C GLY A 54 -2.17 -6.04 10.21
N ILE A 55 -1.50 -5.03 9.66
CA ILE A 55 -2.03 -4.17 8.60
C ILE A 55 -1.20 -4.43 7.35
N ASP A 56 -1.82 -5.00 6.31
CA ASP A 56 -1.18 -5.13 5.00
C ASP A 56 -1.55 -3.91 4.15
N ALA A 57 -0.59 -3.02 3.97
CA ALA A 57 -0.76 -1.78 3.24
C ALA A 57 -0.46 -1.91 1.74
N HIS A 58 -0.35 -3.13 1.19
CA HIS A 58 -0.04 -3.32 -0.22
C HIS A 58 -0.60 -4.63 -0.77
N THR A 59 -1.88 -4.63 -1.08
CA THR A 59 -2.56 -5.78 -1.71
C THR A 59 -3.11 -5.42 -3.09
N HIS A 60 -3.47 -6.43 -3.87
CA HIS A 60 -4.04 -6.31 -5.20
C HIS A 60 -5.14 -7.36 -5.39
N MET A 61 -6.24 -7.23 -4.64
CA MET A 61 -7.40 -8.11 -4.75
C MET A 61 -8.22 -7.77 -6.00
N ASP A 62 -8.81 -8.76 -6.63
CA ASP A 62 -9.62 -8.58 -7.86
C ASP A 62 -8.91 -7.77 -8.98
N LEU A 63 -7.57 -7.76 -8.99
CA LEU A 63 -6.81 -6.96 -9.94
C LEU A 63 -6.91 -7.56 -11.35
N GLN A 64 -7.66 -6.91 -12.21
CA GLN A 64 -7.70 -7.21 -13.64
C GLN A 64 -6.51 -6.53 -14.34
N GLN A 65 -5.45 -7.29 -14.61
CA GLN A 65 -4.24 -6.78 -15.27
C GLN A 65 -4.41 -6.65 -16.80
N SER A 66 -5.16 -7.57 -17.40
CA SER A 66 -5.51 -7.60 -18.82
C SER A 66 -6.79 -8.38 -19.01
N PRO A 67 -7.40 -8.40 -20.23
CA PRO A 67 -8.57 -9.24 -20.48
C PRO A 67 -8.37 -10.73 -20.16
N GLN A 68 -7.11 -11.21 -20.20
CA GLN A 68 -6.75 -12.61 -20.00
C GLN A 68 -6.27 -12.92 -18.58
N TYR A 69 -5.82 -11.93 -17.83
CA TYR A 69 -5.15 -12.13 -16.53
C TYR A 69 -5.81 -11.32 -15.43
N CYS A 70 -6.30 -12.02 -14.42
CA CYS A 70 -6.81 -11.46 -13.18
C CYS A 70 -6.01 -12.03 -12.00
N ALA A 71 -5.90 -11.29 -10.91
CA ALA A 71 -5.39 -11.83 -9.66
C ALA A 71 -6.23 -13.04 -9.25
N CYS A 72 -5.59 -14.06 -8.66
CA CYS A 72 -6.28 -15.28 -8.22
C CYS A 72 -7.15 -15.02 -6.98
N ASP A 73 -6.78 -14.04 -6.16
CA ASP A 73 -7.52 -13.67 -4.96
C ASP A 73 -8.49 -12.53 -5.24
N ASP A 74 -9.74 -12.76 -4.86
CA ASP A 74 -10.75 -11.73 -4.64
C ASP A 74 -10.70 -11.19 -3.20
N PHE A 75 -11.52 -10.21 -2.88
CA PHE A 75 -11.57 -9.63 -1.52
C PHE A 75 -12.01 -10.63 -0.46
N TYR A 76 -12.76 -11.68 -0.83
CA TYR A 76 -13.15 -12.71 0.13
C TYR A 76 -11.99 -13.69 0.39
N SER A 77 -11.45 -14.32 -0.65
CA SER A 77 -10.39 -15.32 -0.52
C SER A 77 -9.10 -14.73 0.04
N GLY A 78 -8.69 -13.58 -0.47
CA GLY A 78 -7.52 -12.85 0.05
C GLY A 78 -7.73 -12.34 1.47
N GLY A 79 -8.93 -11.87 1.81
CA GLY A 79 -9.29 -11.47 3.16
C GLY A 79 -9.29 -12.63 4.17
N VAL A 80 -9.75 -13.82 3.75
CA VAL A 80 -9.64 -15.05 4.56
C VAL A 80 -8.17 -15.42 4.78
N ALA A 81 -7.34 -15.37 3.73
CA ALA A 81 -5.92 -15.64 3.86
C ALA A 81 -5.23 -14.64 4.81
N ALA A 82 -5.57 -13.35 4.69
CA ALA A 82 -5.09 -12.30 5.60
C ALA A 82 -5.45 -12.61 7.05
N ALA A 83 -6.73 -12.90 7.33
CA ALA A 83 -7.22 -13.24 8.68
C ALA A 83 -6.51 -14.47 9.25
N CYS A 84 -6.32 -15.54 8.46
CA CYS A 84 -5.59 -16.74 8.86
C CYS A 84 -4.12 -16.46 9.17
N GLY A 85 -3.51 -15.44 8.56
CA GLY A 85 -2.16 -14.97 8.83
C GLY A 85 -2.04 -13.95 9.96
N GLY A 86 -3.17 -13.58 10.59
CA GLY A 86 -3.20 -12.56 11.66
C GLY A 86 -3.24 -11.11 11.16
N THR A 87 -3.44 -10.90 9.86
CA THR A 87 -3.70 -9.58 9.28
C THR A 87 -5.19 -9.26 9.41
N THR A 88 -5.51 -8.16 10.04
CA THR A 88 -6.90 -7.73 10.34
C THR A 88 -7.35 -6.54 9.52
N THR A 89 -6.43 -5.91 8.80
CA THR A 89 -6.72 -4.75 7.94
C THR A 89 -5.89 -4.82 6.66
N ILE A 90 -6.50 -4.54 5.53
CA ILE A 90 -5.80 -4.43 4.24
C ILE A 90 -6.05 -3.06 3.61
N LEU A 91 -5.02 -2.50 2.96
CA LEU A 91 -5.16 -1.34 2.10
C LEU A 91 -4.83 -1.76 0.67
N ASP A 92 -5.86 -1.85 -0.17
CA ASP A 92 -5.75 -2.42 -1.51
C ASP A 92 -5.44 -1.36 -2.57
N HIS A 93 -4.59 -1.71 -3.53
CA HIS A 93 -4.30 -0.89 -4.69
C HIS A 93 -5.29 -1.17 -5.81
N MET A 94 -6.17 -0.22 -6.09
CA MET A 94 -7.17 -0.34 -7.14
C MET A 94 -6.56 -0.47 -8.54
N ALA A 95 -7.21 -1.27 -9.41
CA ALA A 95 -6.87 -1.34 -10.82
C ALA A 95 -7.24 -0.05 -11.56
N PHE A 96 -6.60 0.16 -12.70
CA PHE A 96 -7.00 1.21 -13.64
C PHE A 96 -8.44 1.04 -14.11
N GLY A 97 -9.11 2.17 -14.33
CA GLY A 97 -10.41 2.22 -14.98
C GLY A 97 -10.30 2.34 -16.50
N PRO A 98 -11.42 2.56 -17.20
CA PRO A 98 -11.42 2.94 -18.61
C PRO A 98 -10.56 4.18 -18.86
N ALA A 99 -9.96 4.28 -20.05
CA ALA A 99 -9.13 5.42 -20.40
C ALA A 99 -9.93 6.74 -20.26
N GLY A 100 -9.34 7.74 -19.56
CA GLY A 100 -9.97 9.04 -19.33
C GLY A 100 -11.11 9.05 -18.31
N CYS A 101 -11.28 7.99 -17.51
CA CYS A 101 -12.30 7.99 -16.46
C CYS A 101 -11.94 8.96 -15.32
N SER A 102 -12.97 9.41 -14.60
CA SER A 102 -12.82 10.12 -13.33
C SER A 102 -11.99 9.32 -12.33
N LEU A 103 -11.22 10.00 -11.48
CA LEU A 103 -10.48 9.39 -10.38
C LEU A 103 -11.39 8.67 -9.39
N ARG A 104 -12.68 9.02 -9.34
CA ARG A 104 -13.70 8.38 -8.50
C ARG A 104 -14.17 7.02 -9.01
N TYR A 105 -14.03 6.75 -10.32
CA TYR A 105 -14.52 5.51 -10.94
C TYR A 105 -13.94 4.22 -10.29
N PRO A 106 -12.62 4.08 -10.08
CA PRO A 106 -12.07 2.92 -9.39
C PRO A 106 -12.64 2.76 -7.96
N PHE A 107 -12.82 3.84 -7.21
CA PHE A 107 -13.41 3.79 -5.86
C PHE A 107 -14.83 3.21 -5.85
N GLU A 108 -15.69 3.66 -6.77
CA GLU A 108 -17.06 3.16 -6.88
C GLU A 108 -17.10 1.67 -7.22
N ARG A 109 -16.19 1.22 -8.09
CA ARG A 109 -16.04 -0.18 -8.46
C ARG A 109 -15.55 -1.02 -7.28
N TYR A 110 -14.46 -0.62 -6.65
CA TYR A 110 -13.80 -1.41 -5.60
C TYR A 110 -14.61 -1.48 -4.31
N ARG A 111 -15.36 -0.44 -3.97
CA ARG A 111 -16.34 -0.50 -2.87
C ARG A 111 -17.36 -1.64 -3.04
N LYS A 112 -17.75 -1.97 -4.27
CA LYS A 112 -18.67 -3.10 -4.54
C LYS A 112 -17.95 -4.44 -4.45
N LEU A 113 -16.72 -4.53 -4.96
CA LEU A 113 -15.91 -5.75 -4.94
C LEU A 113 -15.54 -6.14 -3.50
N ALA A 114 -15.25 -5.15 -2.64
CA ALA A 114 -14.79 -5.38 -1.28
C ALA A 114 -15.88 -5.72 -0.26
N VAL A 115 -17.15 -5.67 -0.62
CA VAL A 115 -18.27 -6.00 0.30
C VAL A 115 -18.10 -7.36 1.02
N PRO A 116 -17.65 -8.45 0.37
CA PRO A 116 -17.48 -9.74 1.04
C PRO A 116 -16.17 -9.88 1.85
N CYS A 117 -15.33 -8.84 1.94
CA CYS A 117 -14.07 -8.90 2.67
C CYS A 117 -14.29 -9.18 4.16
N PRO A 118 -13.69 -10.24 4.75
CA PRO A 118 -13.90 -10.59 6.15
C PRO A 118 -13.03 -9.81 7.14
N VAL A 119 -12.11 -8.97 6.66
CA VAL A 119 -11.26 -8.10 7.47
C VAL A 119 -11.54 -6.64 7.14
N ASP A 120 -11.07 -5.72 7.98
CA ASP A 120 -11.18 -4.29 7.68
C ASP A 120 -10.40 -3.94 6.41
N TYR A 121 -10.90 -2.99 5.62
CA TYR A 121 -10.23 -2.61 4.39
C TYR A 121 -10.36 -1.12 4.07
N SER A 122 -9.39 -0.63 3.32
CA SER A 122 -9.45 0.66 2.64
C SER A 122 -8.69 0.55 1.31
N PHE A 123 -8.54 1.68 0.60
CA PHE A 123 -7.98 1.69 -0.75
C PHE A 123 -6.92 2.76 -0.92
N HIS A 124 -5.89 2.43 -1.71
CA HIS A 124 -5.09 3.42 -2.39
C HIS A 124 -5.75 3.76 -3.73
N GLY A 125 -6.06 5.03 -3.96
CA GLY A 125 -6.51 5.50 -5.27
C GLY A 125 -5.45 5.22 -6.34
N VAL A 126 -5.83 5.22 -7.61
CA VAL A 126 -4.88 4.98 -8.72
C VAL A 126 -4.87 6.15 -9.69
N ILE A 127 -3.69 6.70 -9.95
CA ILE A 127 -3.48 7.77 -10.94
C ILE A 127 -3.24 7.13 -12.30
N GLN A 128 -4.13 7.36 -13.23
CA GLN A 128 -4.07 6.83 -14.60
C GLN A 128 -3.68 7.92 -15.61
N HIS A 129 -4.08 9.16 -15.38
CA HIS A 129 -3.73 10.35 -16.13
C HIS A 129 -3.80 11.57 -15.22
N VAL A 130 -3.34 12.71 -15.70
CA VAL A 130 -3.35 13.96 -14.93
C VAL A 130 -3.90 15.08 -15.80
N ASP A 131 -5.04 15.62 -15.37
CA ASP A 131 -5.70 16.81 -15.89
C ASP A 131 -6.32 17.60 -14.75
N ASP A 132 -6.96 18.73 -15.06
CA ASP A 132 -7.53 19.62 -14.05
C ASP A 132 -8.65 18.94 -13.25
N GLN A 133 -9.44 18.05 -13.86
CA GLN A 133 -10.48 17.30 -13.17
C GLN A 133 -9.88 16.32 -12.17
N VAL A 134 -8.88 15.53 -12.58
CA VAL A 134 -8.19 14.57 -11.73
C VAL A 134 -7.51 15.28 -10.55
N LEU A 135 -6.87 16.43 -10.77
CA LEU A 135 -6.24 17.21 -9.70
C LEU A 135 -7.27 17.74 -8.69
N GLN A 136 -8.42 18.18 -9.15
CA GLN A 136 -9.51 18.60 -8.27
C GLN A 136 -10.09 17.44 -7.47
N GLU A 137 -10.39 16.31 -8.13
CA GLU A 137 -10.93 15.11 -7.48
C GLU A 137 -9.92 14.50 -6.49
N LEU A 138 -8.62 14.57 -6.78
CA LEU A 138 -7.54 14.14 -5.89
C LEU A 138 -7.61 14.86 -4.54
N GLY A 139 -7.69 16.18 -4.54
CA GLY A 139 -7.84 16.97 -3.33
C GLY A 139 -9.11 16.62 -2.55
N GLN A 140 -10.24 16.52 -3.25
CA GLN A 140 -11.52 16.16 -2.65
C GLN A 140 -11.51 14.78 -2.00
N LEU A 141 -10.96 13.77 -2.68
CA LEU A 141 -10.89 12.40 -2.15
C LEU A 141 -9.98 12.31 -0.91
N ILE A 142 -8.89 13.06 -0.87
CA ILE A 142 -8.05 13.17 0.33
C ILE A 142 -8.85 13.75 1.50
N ASP A 143 -9.57 14.84 1.26
CA ASP A 143 -10.41 15.48 2.28
C ASP A 143 -11.59 14.58 2.73
N GLU A 144 -12.06 13.68 1.87
CA GLU A 144 -13.07 12.66 2.16
C GLU A 144 -12.53 11.45 2.95
N GLY A 145 -11.22 11.38 3.21
CA GLY A 145 -10.58 10.33 4.02
C GLY A 145 -9.88 9.22 3.23
N PHE A 146 -9.57 9.43 1.93
CA PHE A 146 -8.71 8.56 1.13
C PHE A 146 -7.34 9.24 0.91
N PRO A 147 -6.43 9.15 1.88
CA PRO A 147 -5.24 10.01 1.89
C PRO A 147 -4.14 9.55 0.94
N SER A 148 -4.23 8.39 0.31
CA SER A 148 -3.13 7.82 -0.45
C SER A 148 -3.52 7.41 -1.86
N PHE A 149 -2.61 7.70 -2.82
CA PHE A 149 -2.82 7.46 -4.24
C PHE A 149 -1.59 6.83 -4.87
N LYS A 150 -1.81 5.80 -5.69
CA LYS A 150 -0.77 5.06 -6.40
C LYS A 150 -0.51 5.66 -7.77
N ALA A 151 0.76 5.92 -8.06
CA ALA A 151 1.27 6.22 -9.39
C ALA A 151 2.31 5.19 -9.81
N TYR A 152 2.50 5.06 -11.12
CA TYR A 152 3.48 4.18 -11.73
C TYR A 152 4.37 5.02 -12.65
N THR A 153 5.67 4.79 -12.66
CA THR A 153 6.59 5.45 -13.60
C THR A 153 6.86 4.60 -14.84
N THR A 154 6.19 3.47 -14.94
CA THR A 154 6.25 2.51 -16.06
C THR A 154 4.86 1.90 -16.32
N TYR A 155 4.76 0.87 -17.16
CA TYR A 155 3.55 0.18 -17.59
C TYR A 155 2.66 0.98 -18.55
N GLY A 156 1.34 0.78 -18.49
CA GLY A 156 0.38 1.35 -19.45
C GLY A 156 0.14 2.85 -19.32
N TYR A 157 0.32 3.39 -18.12
CA TYR A 157 0.04 4.80 -17.77
C TYR A 157 1.18 5.39 -16.95
N PRO A 158 2.38 5.56 -17.54
CA PRO A 158 3.53 6.06 -16.82
C PRO A 158 3.37 7.54 -16.48
N VAL A 159 3.61 7.88 -15.21
CA VAL A 159 3.68 9.25 -14.71
C VAL A 159 5.12 9.74 -14.83
N GLY A 160 5.32 10.84 -15.55
CA GLY A 160 6.61 11.51 -15.70
C GLY A 160 6.81 12.65 -14.71
N GLU A 161 7.93 13.38 -14.86
CA GLU A 161 8.26 14.51 -13.99
C GLU A 161 7.20 15.61 -14.06
N LYS A 162 6.63 15.87 -15.24
CA LYS A 162 5.59 16.89 -15.44
C LYS A 162 4.36 16.57 -14.58
N GLU A 163 3.88 15.34 -14.65
CA GLU A 163 2.71 14.88 -13.90
C GLU A 163 3.01 14.86 -12.38
N LEU A 164 4.21 14.42 -11.98
CA LEU A 164 4.65 14.48 -10.58
C LEU A 164 4.62 15.90 -10.03
N MET A 165 5.10 16.89 -10.82
CA MET A 165 5.08 18.31 -10.43
C MET A 165 3.66 18.89 -10.34
N GLN A 166 2.66 18.26 -10.94
CA GLN A 166 1.25 18.64 -10.81
C GLN A 166 0.58 17.94 -9.61
N LEU A 167 0.84 16.65 -9.39
CA LEU A 167 0.24 15.84 -8.33
C LEU A 167 0.75 16.19 -6.93
N LEU A 168 2.08 16.30 -6.77
CA LEU A 168 2.72 16.45 -5.46
C LEU A 168 2.31 17.71 -4.70
N PRO A 169 2.11 18.89 -5.34
CA PRO A 169 1.57 20.06 -4.64
C PRO A 169 0.16 19.86 -4.09
N VAL A 170 -0.72 19.15 -4.83
CA VAL A 170 -2.08 18.83 -4.38
C VAL A 170 -2.04 17.86 -3.20
N ILE A 171 -1.26 16.77 -3.34
CA ILE A 171 -1.00 15.80 -2.26
C ILE A 171 -0.56 16.50 -0.98
N LYS A 172 0.45 17.35 -1.08
CA LYS A 172 0.98 18.10 0.07
C LYS A 172 -0.05 19.04 0.68
N LYS A 173 -0.77 19.80 -0.16
CA LYS A 173 -1.77 20.78 0.28
C LYS A 173 -2.88 20.14 1.11
N HIS A 174 -3.35 18.95 0.70
CA HIS A 174 -4.45 18.24 1.35
C HIS A 174 -3.99 17.21 2.39
N GLY A 175 -2.68 17.09 2.66
CA GLY A 175 -2.15 16.14 3.66
C GLY A 175 -2.19 14.69 3.20
N GLY A 176 -2.13 14.44 1.90
CA GLY A 176 -2.12 13.10 1.32
C GLY A 176 -0.72 12.50 1.20
N LEU A 177 -0.66 11.32 0.56
CA LEU A 177 0.55 10.56 0.29
C LEU A 177 0.52 10.02 -1.15
N LEU A 178 1.55 10.29 -1.93
CA LEU A 178 1.74 9.65 -3.23
C LEU A 178 2.58 8.38 -3.07
N THR A 179 1.99 7.22 -3.34
CA THR A 179 2.70 5.94 -3.37
C THR A 179 3.15 5.66 -4.80
N VAL A 180 4.42 5.33 -5.01
CA VAL A 180 4.99 5.24 -6.37
C VAL A 180 5.66 3.90 -6.61
N HIS A 181 5.19 3.18 -7.65
CA HIS A 181 5.97 2.11 -8.27
C HIS A 181 7.01 2.76 -9.18
N ALA A 182 8.26 2.72 -8.77
CA ALA A 182 9.34 3.48 -9.39
C ALA A 182 10.27 2.56 -10.21
N GLU A 183 10.06 2.49 -11.51
CA GLU A 183 10.99 1.90 -12.48
C GLU A 183 11.12 2.79 -13.71
N SER A 184 12.32 2.88 -14.29
CA SER A 184 12.56 3.64 -15.51
C SER A 184 11.95 2.96 -16.73
N ASP A 185 10.85 3.50 -17.23
CA ASP A 185 10.14 2.98 -18.41
C ASP A 185 11.05 2.87 -19.65
N GLY A 186 11.91 3.86 -19.86
CA GLY A 186 12.87 3.85 -20.97
C GLY A 186 13.88 2.71 -20.88
N ILE A 187 14.46 2.46 -19.70
CA ILE A 187 15.40 1.36 -19.50
C ILE A 187 14.70 0.02 -19.67
N THR A 188 13.55 -0.17 -19.00
CA THR A 188 12.84 -1.45 -19.03
C THR A 188 12.33 -1.78 -20.43
N LYS A 189 11.86 -0.81 -21.21
CA LYS A 189 11.43 -0.99 -22.61
C LYS A 189 12.60 -1.33 -23.50
N ALA A 190 13.70 -0.57 -23.44
CA ALA A 190 14.89 -0.82 -24.27
C ALA A 190 15.45 -2.23 -24.04
N LEU A 191 15.52 -2.67 -22.77
CA LEU A 191 15.99 -4.02 -22.45
C LEU A 191 15.00 -5.10 -22.90
N ARG A 192 13.70 -4.84 -22.83
CA ARG A 192 12.66 -5.77 -23.34
C ARG A 192 12.75 -5.93 -24.84
N ASP A 193 12.94 -4.84 -25.57
CA ASP A 193 13.05 -4.85 -27.02
C ASP A 193 14.32 -5.57 -27.49
N ALA A 194 15.35 -5.66 -26.63
CA ALA A 194 16.58 -6.38 -26.90
C ALA A 194 16.52 -7.90 -26.57
N LEU A 195 15.42 -8.39 -25.97
CA LEU A 195 15.28 -9.83 -25.66
C LEU A 195 15.19 -10.66 -26.94
N GLY A 196 15.93 -11.78 -26.96
CA GLY A 196 15.80 -12.81 -27.99
C GLY A 196 14.75 -13.86 -27.60
N PRO A 197 14.39 -14.76 -28.56
CA PRO A 197 13.41 -15.83 -28.30
C PRO A 197 13.74 -16.71 -27.10
N GLN A 198 15.03 -16.93 -26.82
CA GLN A 198 15.52 -17.71 -25.68
C GLN A 198 15.27 -17.03 -24.33
N ASP A 199 15.01 -15.74 -24.32
CA ASP A 199 14.74 -14.93 -23.13
C ASP A 199 13.24 -14.77 -22.82
N LEU A 200 12.37 -15.30 -23.69
CA LEU A 200 10.90 -15.33 -23.49
C LEU A 200 10.51 -16.41 -22.47
N GLN A 201 11.14 -16.36 -21.32
CA GLN A 201 10.95 -17.22 -20.15
C GLN A 201 10.76 -16.33 -18.92
N PRO A 202 10.27 -16.84 -17.79
CA PRO A 202 10.10 -16.03 -16.56
C PRO A 202 11.34 -15.24 -16.15
N ILE A 203 12.55 -15.76 -16.40
CA ILE A 203 13.82 -15.06 -16.12
C ILE A 203 13.99 -13.78 -16.96
N GLY A 204 13.35 -13.66 -18.10
CA GLY A 204 13.37 -12.46 -18.93
C GLY A 204 12.83 -11.24 -18.18
N GLN A 205 11.89 -11.43 -17.27
CA GLN A 205 11.39 -10.36 -16.40
C GLN A 205 12.53 -9.72 -15.58
N ALA A 206 13.37 -10.54 -14.95
CA ALA A 206 14.52 -10.05 -14.18
C ALA A 206 15.58 -9.37 -15.06
N LYS A 207 15.81 -9.90 -16.28
CA LYS A 207 16.78 -9.32 -17.23
C LYS A 207 16.38 -7.93 -17.71
N THR A 208 15.10 -7.63 -17.76
CA THR A 208 14.60 -6.33 -18.22
C THR A 208 14.44 -5.29 -17.10
N ARG A 209 14.66 -5.69 -15.84
CA ARG A 209 14.47 -4.85 -14.66
C ARG A 209 15.72 -4.86 -13.76
N PRO A 210 16.85 -4.33 -14.25
CA PRO A 210 18.05 -4.21 -13.41
C PRO A 210 17.83 -3.17 -12.31
N ASN A 211 18.57 -3.30 -11.21
CA ASN A 211 18.51 -2.38 -10.07
C ASN A 211 18.57 -0.91 -10.47
N VAL A 212 19.39 -0.57 -11.47
CA VAL A 212 19.53 0.81 -11.95
C VAL A 212 18.24 1.37 -12.56
N ALA A 213 17.32 0.53 -13.04
CA ALA A 213 16.03 1.00 -13.54
C ALA A 213 15.15 1.51 -12.42
N GLU A 214 15.15 0.81 -11.28
CA GLU A 214 14.44 1.26 -10.05
C GLU A 214 15.14 2.50 -9.50
N ALA A 215 16.45 2.48 -9.30
CA ALA A 215 17.20 3.59 -8.72
C ALA A 215 17.05 4.90 -9.52
N ALA A 216 17.07 4.83 -10.85
CA ALA A 216 16.88 6.01 -11.70
C ALA A 216 15.47 6.64 -11.50
N ALA A 217 14.44 5.83 -11.39
CA ALA A 217 13.09 6.31 -11.17
C ALA A 217 12.89 6.84 -9.74
N VAL A 218 13.45 6.16 -8.73
CA VAL A 218 13.44 6.63 -7.34
C VAL A 218 14.05 8.01 -7.23
N ASN A 219 15.23 8.22 -7.82
CA ASN A 219 15.89 9.54 -7.82
C ASN A 219 15.01 10.63 -8.44
N ARG A 220 14.32 10.35 -9.56
CA ARG A 220 13.40 11.30 -10.19
C ARG A 220 12.23 11.66 -9.29
N VAL A 221 11.62 10.68 -8.64
CA VAL A 221 10.49 10.91 -7.71
C VAL A 221 10.95 11.74 -6.52
N LEU A 222 12.09 11.43 -5.91
CA LEU A 222 12.65 12.20 -4.80
C LEU A 222 12.98 13.63 -5.20
N ALA A 223 13.57 13.83 -6.39
CA ALA A 223 13.87 15.17 -6.90
C ALA A 223 12.58 15.99 -7.12
N ALA A 224 11.54 15.40 -7.70
CA ALA A 224 10.25 16.06 -7.88
C ALA A 224 9.58 16.40 -6.53
N ALA A 225 9.59 15.47 -5.57
CA ALA A 225 9.05 15.69 -4.24
C ALA A 225 9.78 16.84 -3.52
N ARG A 226 11.10 16.89 -3.61
CA ARG A 226 11.90 17.99 -3.07
C ARG A 226 11.58 19.32 -3.74
N ALA A 227 11.48 19.36 -5.07
CA ALA A 227 11.12 20.56 -5.82
C ALA A 227 9.72 21.09 -5.45
N CYS A 228 8.83 20.21 -4.98
CA CYS A 228 7.51 20.55 -4.43
C CYS A 228 7.55 20.83 -2.91
N GLY A 229 8.72 21.16 -2.36
CA GLY A 229 8.91 21.51 -0.94
C GLY A 229 8.80 20.31 0.00
N ASP A 230 9.41 19.19 -0.36
CA ASP A 230 9.37 17.91 0.35
C ASP A 230 7.94 17.37 0.50
N ALA A 231 7.23 17.30 -0.62
CA ALA A 231 5.90 16.72 -0.68
C ALA A 231 5.93 15.22 -0.31
N PRO A 232 4.95 14.70 0.45
CA PRO A 232 4.96 13.32 0.89
C PRO A 232 4.91 12.34 -0.29
N ALA A 233 5.93 11.49 -0.39
CA ALA A 233 6.04 10.42 -1.37
C ALA A 233 6.55 9.13 -0.71
N TYR A 234 5.99 7.99 -1.10
CA TYR A 234 6.35 6.67 -0.60
C TYR A 234 6.72 5.77 -1.77
N ILE A 235 7.96 5.35 -1.83
CA ILE A 235 8.41 4.38 -2.83
C ILE A 235 8.01 2.99 -2.34
N VAL A 236 7.06 2.36 -3.05
CA VAL A 236 6.56 1.04 -2.65
C VAL A 236 7.57 -0.05 -3.01
N HIS A 237 7.49 -1.19 -2.32
CA HIS A 237 8.26 -2.43 -2.60
C HIS A 237 9.70 -2.19 -3.12
N THR A 238 10.42 -1.24 -2.53
CA THR A 238 11.81 -0.92 -2.88
C THR A 238 12.69 -2.17 -2.76
N SER A 239 13.29 -2.62 -3.84
CA SER A 239 13.99 -3.90 -3.94
C SER A 239 15.49 -3.74 -4.22
N ALA A 240 15.89 -2.65 -4.89
CA ALA A 240 17.27 -2.38 -5.25
C ALA A 240 18.02 -1.67 -4.12
N HIS A 241 19.25 -2.11 -3.84
CA HIS A 241 20.06 -1.50 -2.79
C HIS A 241 20.41 -0.06 -3.12
N GLU A 242 20.65 0.27 -4.39
CA GLU A 242 20.91 1.62 -4.87
C GLU A 242 19.73 2.57 -4.59
N SER A 243 18.51 2.07 -4.67
CA SER A 243 17.30 2.81 -4.30
C SER A 243 17.26 3.10 -2.80
N VAL A 244 17.59 2.09 -1.97
CA VAL A 244 17.66 2.25 -0.51
C VAL A 244 18.69 3.30 -0.12
N ASP A 245 19.84 3.35 -0.79
CA ASP A 245 20.88 4.34 -0.51
C ASP A 245 20.41 5.77 -0.85
N GLN A 246 19.66 5.94 -1.93
CA GLN A 246 19.06 7.22 -2.28
C GLN A 246 18.00 7.67 -1.26
N LEU A 247 17.14 6.76 -0.82
CA LEU A 247 16.16 7.03 0.23
C LEU A 247 16.84 7.42 1.56
N ARG A 248 17.90 6.72 1.93
CA ARG A 248 18.72 7.08 3.10
C ARG A 248 19.35 8.46 2.98
N LEU A 249 19.85 8.79 1.79
CA LEU A 249 20.43 10.11 1.53
C LEU A 249 19.36 11.20 1.63
N ALA A 250 18.19 11.01 1.02
CA ALA A 250 17.08 11.94 1.08
C ALA A 250 16.65 12.22 2.54
N ARG A 251 16.49 11.16 3.35
CA ARG A 251 16.18 11.29 4.79
C ARG A 251 17.24 12.06 5.56
N ARG A 252 18.53 11.79 5.31
CA ARG A 252 19.63 12.54 5.96
C ARG A 252 19.66 14.02 5.58
N GLN A 253 19.09 14.36 4.45
CA GLN A 253 18.94 15.74 3.96
C GLN A 253 17.63 16.40 4.42
N GLY A 254 16.83 15.72 5.24
CA GLY A 254 15.59 16.26 5.81
C GLY A 254 14.35 16.09 4.95
N GLN A 255 14.41 15.21 3.94
CA GLN A 255 13.26 14.89 3.09
C GLN A 255 12.47 13.72 3.68
#